data_1ffcca96b03b370921a20b622713c2a5
#
_entry.id   1ffcca96b03b370921a20b622713c2a5
#
_cell.length_a   1.000
_cell.length_b   1.000
_cell.length_c   1.000
_cell.angle_alpha   90.00
_cell.angle_beta   90.00
_cell.angle_gamma   90.00
#
_symmetry.space_group_name_H-M   'P 1'
#
loop_
_entity.id
_entity.type
_entity.pdbx_description
1 polymer ?
#
loop_
_entity_poly.entity_id
_entity_poly.type
_entity_poly.pdbx_seq_one_letter_code
_entity_poly.pdbx_strand_id
1 'polypeptide(L)'
;MLSAVIFLSSCGRNDTATSETKSDTSSPTTSETTVETSPSETSSVTTEGSDPSLITVTEAPDGTDFSVSGDMKDAHDELAEEFRKLPGVVNVQKRSHYDDSQYVLFFEMPVDHKDPAKGTFLQRVYVKYRGKDAPNMCTIGGYNLYYGMYDGDFYDEAEPLFSEKYGCNLIEPEYRFDGNSRPNGFSSDKADYWEYLTCEQASEDFHEIIESLKTFFSGKWCIEGMSKGGEFTAYQLGRHPEDADLFIAECAMLKIGQNSPGLCDYIYTTAGDDRYGKEKAKRYRELLFEFQLEMLKHEDEFLDQYWKNATEMYGLQFSSSFTKEILYECTVFDLVRIFQYDSEDMPDGDNYEMIEKALALKDSTTDWEKSQFRDKSFEVMENLYGPWHYAYLENDVVPSGDELNLYSYMFQCYREDGYYAYDFSYFRDALKKEGSNVSLYITEEMEPEVFGYRIADVHKVLFAYNPDVLNTRVGAVEKTEKPLIIVNGLSDIFQVSEMKESDNPNVHIFNLPASFHDEVTLDYLSDEQFKEYDEVVRSALDI
;
A
#
# COMPACT_ATOMS: atom_id res chain seq x y z
N MET A 1 5.04 -19.37 -8.83
CA MET A 1 5.88 -18.29 -8.31
C MET A 1 5.49 -17.06 -9.10
N LEU A 2 4.49 -16.32 -8.65
CA LEU A 2 4.17 -14.99 -9.15
C LEU A 2 4.28 -14.09 -7.92
N SER A 3 5.39 -13.39 -7.85
CA SER A 3 5.64 -12.38 -6.82
C SER A 3 4.75 -11.20 -7.11
N ALA A 4 3.93 -10.84 -6.16
CA ALA A 4 3.20 -9.58 -6.16
C ALA A 4 4.20 -8.42 -6.04
N VAL A 5 4.69 -7.94 -7.18
CA VAL A 5 5.53 -6.73 -7.26
C VAL A 5 4.60 -5.54 -7.33
N ILE A 6 4.06 -5.10 -6.22
CA ILE A 6 3.13 -3.96 -6.21
C ILE A 6 3.63 -2.79 -5.38
N PHE A 7 4.62 -2.96 -4.52
CA PHE A 7 5.15 -1.85 -3.70
C PHE A 7 6.61 -2.11 -3.33
N LEU A 8 7.50 -2.30 -4.30
CA LEU A 8 8.91 -2.46 -3.98
C LEU A 8 9.77 -1.77 -5.02
N SER A 9 10.10 -0.53 -4.80
CA SER A 9 11.40 0.00 -5.22
C SER A 9 11.67 1.33 -4.54
N SER A 10 12.16 1.26 -3.33
CA SER A 10 13.01 2.33 -2.80
C SER A 10 14.21 1.67 -2.13
N CYS A 11 15.11 1.09 -2.92
CA CYS A 11 16.41 0.67 -2.42
C CYS A 11 17.49 0.99 -3.44
N GLY A 12 18.43 1.80 -2.98
CA GLY A 12 19.56 2.32 -3.72
C GLY A 12 20.40 1.26 -4.42
N ARG A 13 20.90 1.63 -5.59
CA ARG A 13 21.90 0.89 -6.34
C ARG A 13 23.21 0.86 -5.58
N ASN A 14 23.72 -0.35 -5.33
CA ASN A 14 25.15 -0.58 -5.16
C ASN A 14 25.64 -1.53 -6.24
N ASP A 15 26.38 -0.98 -7.19
CA ASP A 15 27.14 -1.72 -8.19
C ASP A 15 28.26 -2.51 -7.53
N THR A 16 28.25 -3.84 -7.62
CA THR A 16 29.49 -4.61 -7.65
C THR A 16 29.36 -5.91 -8.44
N ALA A 17 30.39 -6.14 -9.21
CA ALA A 17 30.59 -7.05 -10.31
C ALA A 17 30.62 -8.55 -9.97
N THR A 18 30.06 -9.33 -10.91
CA THR A 18 30.51 -10.61 -11.48
C THR A 18 31.19 -11.68 -10.63
N SER A 19 30.61 -12.90 -10.64
CA SER A 19 31.37 -14.11 -11.07
C SER A 19 30.43 -15.27 -11.41
N GLU A 20 30.64 -15.81 -12.58
CA GLU A 20 30.06 -17.07 -13.09
C GLU A 20 30.49 -18.27 -12.26
N THR A 21 29.60 -19.26 -12.06
CA THR A 21 29.99 -20.70 -12.19
C THR A 21 28.77 -21.62 -12.39
N LYS A 22 29.03 -22.65 -13.16
CA LYS A 22 28.19 -23.63 -13.85
C LYS A 22 27.48 -24.66 -12.96
N SER A 23 26.30 -25.01 -13.45
CA SER A 23 25.64 -26.35 -13.52
C SER A 23 26.06 -27.48 -12.60
N ASP A 24 25.08 -28.16 -11.99
CA ASP A 24 24.87 -29.59 -12.31
C ASP A 24 23.50 -30.11 -11.81
N THR A 25 22.95 -30.96 -12.62
CA THR A 25 21.68 -31.67 -12.53
C THR A 25 21.71 -32.82 -11.52
N SER A 26 20.64 -33.02 -10.74
CA SER A 26 20.13 -34.36 -10.42
C SER A 26 18.77 -34.32 -9.71
N SER A 27 17.80 -35.02 -10.25
CA SER A 27 16.51 -35.32 -9.64
C SER A 27 16.65 -36.37 -8.54
N PRO A 28 15.78 -36.39 -7.54
CA PRO A 28 15.43 -37.64 -6.88
C PRO A 28 13.93 -37.90 -6.74
N THR A 29 13.64 -39.06 -7.02
CA THR A 29 12.66 -40.09 -6.67
C THR A 29 11.68 -39.80 -5.54
N THR A 30 10.41 -40.07 -5.84
CA THR A 30 9.25 -40.21 -4.95
C THR A 30 9.36 -41.35 -3.95
N SER A 31 8.91 -41.11 -2.71
CA SER A 31 8.47 -42.19 -1.80
C SER A 31 7.19 -41.72 -1.04
N GLU A 32 6.12 -42.46 -1.26
CA GLU A 32 4.87 -42.38 -0.53
C GLU A 32 5.07 -42.92 0.90
N THR A 33 4.46 -42.23 1.86
CA THR A 33 4.25 -42.77 3.22
C THR A 33 2.84 -42.44 3.69
N THR A 34 2.05 -43.48 3.86
CA THR A 34 0.71 -43.47 4.46
C THR A 34 0.79 -43.22 5.96
N VAL A 35 -0.05 -42.35 6.49
CA VAL A 35 -0.23 -42.15 7.93
C VAL A 35 -1.65 -42.49 8.36
N GLU A 36 -1.74 -43.43 9.31
CA GLU A 36 -2.96 -43.86 9.98
C GLU A 36 -3.44 -42.81 11.03
N THR A 37 -4.72 -42.62 11.08
CA THR A 37 -5.39 -41.80 12.10
C THR A 37 -5.76 -42.62 13.33
N SER A 38 -5.52 -42.10 14.53
CA SER A 38 -6.11 -42.57 15.76
C SER A 38 -6.62 -41.39 16.62
N PRO A 39 -7.72 -41.56 17.38
CA PRO A 39 -8.48 -40.46 17.96
C PRO A 39 -7.94 -40.02 19.33
N SER A 40 -7.99 -38.70 19.57
CA SER A 40 -7.59 -38.09 20.86
C SER A 40 -8.72 -38.03 21.86
N GLU A 41 -8.40 -38.40 23.08
CA GLU A 41 -9.26 -38.38 24.28
C GLU A 41 -9.35 -36.95 24.85
N THR A 42 -10.55 -36.54 25.20
CA THR A 42 -10.87 -35.33 25.96
C THR A 42 -10.49 -35.49 27.44
N SER A 43 -9.62 -34.64 27.95
CA SER A 43 -9.41 -34.48 29.39
C SER A 43 -9.83 -33.08 29.88
N SER A 44 -10.79 -33.04 30.78
CA SER A 44 -11.23 -31.85 31.49
C SER A 44 -10.21 -31.46 32.57
N VAL A 45 -9.73 -30.21 32.54
CA VAL A 45 -8.89 -29.62 33.60
C VAL A 45 -9.68 -28.55 34.34
N THR A 46 -9.74 -28.73 35.66
CA THR A 46 -10.33 -27.82 36.65
C THR A 46 -9.38 -26.67 36.93
N THR A 47 -9.90 -25.44 36.89
CA THR A 47 -9.18 -24.21 37.20
C THR A 47 -8.97 -24.02 38.69
N GLU A 48 -7.72 -23.94 39.15
CA GLU A 48 -7.33 -23.28 40.40
C GLU A 48 -6.55 -22.00 40.07
N GLY A 49 -6.86 -20.94 40.83
CA GLY A 49 -6.51 -19.56 40.57
C GLY A 49 -5.01 -19.29 40.38
N SER A 50 -4.71 -18.57 39.37
CA SER A 50 -3.39 -18.01 39.06
C SER A 50 -3.39 -16.48 39.18
N ASP A 51 -2.27 -15.98 39.68
CA ASP A 51 -1.87 -14.60 39.87
C ASP A 51 -2.08 -13.75 38.60
N PRO A 52 -2.66 -12.53 38.65
CA PRO A 52 -2.96 -11.71 37.48
C PRO A 52 -1.73 -11.07 36.77
N SER A 53 -0.50 -11.37 37.18
CA SER A 53 0.71 -10.70 36.75
C SER A 53 1.49 -11.38 35.61
N LEU A 54 0.98 -12.48 35.04
CA LEU A 54 1.62 -13.17 33.91
C LEU A 54 0.56 -13.64 32.90
N ILE A 55 0.07 -12.73 32.06
CA ILE A 55 -0.63 -13.16 30.87
C ILE A 55 0.45 -13.51 29.84
N THR A 56 0.84 -14.77 29.83
CA THR A 56 1.58 -15.32 28.70
C THR A 56 0.55 -15.53 27.60
N VAL A 57 0.58 -14.71 26.54
CA VAL A 57 -0.18 -14.97 25.32
C VAL A 57 0.48 -16.18 24.66
N THR A 58 0.07 -17.39 25.03
CA THR A 58 0.65 -18.65 24.56
C THR A 58 -0.16 -19.32 23.47
N GLU A 59 -1.32 -18.80 23.09
CA GLU A 59 -2.08 -19.32 21.95
C GLU A 59 -2.79 -18.15 21.28
N ALA A 60 -2.52 -17.99 19.97
CA ALA A 60 -3.36 -17.18 19.13
C ALA A 60 -4.79 -17.75 19.15
N PRO A 61 -5.83 -16.95 19.36
CA PRO A 61 -7.18 -17.46 19.29
C PRO A 61 -7.47 -17.96 17.87
N ASP A 62 -7.92 -19.21 17.77
CA ASP A 62 -8.41 -19.85 16.55
C ASP A 62 -7.54 -19.71 15.28
N GLY A 63 -6.31 -20.23 15.33
CA GLY A 63 -5.54 -20.53 14.12
C GLY A 63 -4.91 -19.32 13.41
N THR A 64 -4.96 -18.12 14.01
CA THR A 64 -4.12 -17.01 13.56
C THR A 64 -2.69 -17.33 13.95
N ASP A 65 -1.87 -17.69 12.98
CA ASP A 65 -0.44 -17.89 13.18
C ASP A 65 0.22 -16.52 13.37
N PHE A 66 0.51 -16.16 14.62
CA PHE A 66 1.36 -15.02 14.96
C PHE A 66 2.85 -15.36 14.79
N SER A 67 3.18 -16.48 14.18
CA SER A 67 4.53 -16.76 13.73
C SER A 67 4.86 -15.85 12.54
N VAL A 68 5.19 -14.66 12.91
CA VAL A 68 6.06 -13.86 12.11
C VAL A 68 7.33 -14.66 11.94
N SER A 69 7.61 -15.16 10.77
CA SER A 69 8.67 -16.12 10.43
C SER A 69 9.18 -16.98 11.62
N GLY A 70 9.57 -18.20 11.43
CA GLY A 70 10.00 -19.11 12.52
C GLY A 70 11.17 -18.66 13.39
N ASP A 71 11.64 -17.43 13.22
CA ASP A 71 12.78 -16.83 13.92
C ASP A 71 12.40 -15.82 15.03
N MET A 72 11.14 -15.37 15.09
CA MET A 72 10.67 -14.47 16.16
C MET A 72 10.46 -15.22 17.46
N LYS A 73 10.97 -14.67 18.55
CA LYS A 73 10.83 -15.23 19.91
C LYS A 73 10.56 -14.11 20.90
N ASP A 74 9.89 -14.47 21.98
CA ASP A 74 9.73 -13.58 23.11
C ASP A 74 11.10 -13.08 23.56
N ALA A 75 11.25 -11.78 23.62
CA ALA A 75 12.48 -11.13 24.06
C ALA A 75 12.52 -11.04 25.58
N HIS A 76 13.66 -11.32 26.19
CA HIS A 76 13.85 -11.31 27.66
C HIS A 76 15.10 -10.51 28.07
N ASP A 77 15.64 -9.68 27.18
CA ASP A 77 16.69 -8.76 27.55
C ASP A 77 16.15 -7.56 28.35
N GLU A 78 17.07 -6.77 28.92
CA GLU A 78 16.72 -5.64 29.81
C GLU A 78 15.82 -4.61 29.10
N LEU A 79 16.06 -4.34 27.80
CA LEU A 79 15.27 -3.38 27.04
C LEU A 79 13.85 -3.92 26.74
N ALA A 80 13.73 -5.20 26.43
CA ALA A 80 12.41 -5.85 26.25
C ALA A 80 11.59 -5.78 27.54
N GLU A 81 12.22 -5.96 28.70
CA GLU A 81 11.54 -5.83 30.00
C GLU A 81 11.10 -4.38 30.30
N GLU A 82 11.84 -3.38 29.81
CA GLU A 82 11.39 -1.98 29.88
C GLU A 82 10.20 -1.73 28.95
N PHE A 83 10.25 -2.25 27.71
CA PHE A 83 9.12 -2.12 26.78
C PHE A 83 7.83 -2.80 27.28
N ARG A 84 7.93 -3.93 27.97
CA ARG A 84 6.75 -4.58 28.57
C ARG A 84 6.07 -3.77 29.67
N LYS A 85 6.73 -2.76 30.21
CA LYS A 85 6.13 -1.86 31.21
C LYS A 85 5.35 -0.71 30.59
N LEU A 86 5.44 -0.54 29.28
CA LEU A 86 4.74 0.52 28.57
C LEU A 86 3.23 0.29 28.59
N PRO A 87 2.42 1.33 28.76
CA PRO A 87 0.97 1.21 28.70
C PRO A 87 0.51 0.55 27.39
N GLY A 88 -0.37 -0.43 27.48
CA GLY A 88 -0.94 -1.14 26.33
C GLY A 88 -0.05 -2.25 25.74
N VAL A 89 1.24 -2.34 26.09
CA VAL A 89 2.12 -3.43 25.61
C VAL A 89 1.84 -4.72 26.36
N VAL A 90 1.45 -5.76 25.63
CA VAL A 90 1.16 -7.09 26.19
C VAL A 90 2.22 -8.14 25.86
N ASN A 91 3.01 -7.94 24.80
CA ASN A 91 4.14 -8.79 24.47
C ASN A 91 5.25 -8.01 23.76
N VAL A 92 6.47 -8.52 23.81
CA VAL A 92 7.64 -8.01 23.08
C VAL A 92 8.39 -9.18 22.52
N GLN A 93 8.58 -9.18 21.20
CA GLN A 93 9.34 -10.19 20.48
C GLN A 93 10.59 -9.58 19.84
N LYS A 94 11.53 -10.43 19.52
CA LYS A 94 12.80 -10.10 18.92
C LYS A 94 13.25 -11.20 17.98
N ARG A 95 13.93 -10.85 16.94
CA ARG A 95 14.49 -11.82 16.01
C ARG A 95 15.76 -12.45 16.59
N SER A 96 15.89 -13.79 16.45
CA SER A 96 16.96 -14.53 17.15
C SER A 96 18.35 -14.43 16.53
N HIS A 97 18.49 -13.91 15.32
CA HIS A 97 19.73 -13.99 14.53
C HIS A 97 20.21 -12.66 13.92
N TYR A 98 19.54 -11.54 14.19
CA TYR A 98 19.83 -10.24 13.59
C TYR A 98 20.13 -9.18 14.67
N ASP A 99 20.24 -7.96 14.24
CA ASP A 99 20.57 -6.79 15.04
C ASP A 99 19.82 -6.78 16.38
N ASP A 100 20.59 -6.76 17.47
CA ASP A 100 20.06 -6.76 18.84
C ASP A 100 19.19 -5.54 19.18
N SER A 101 19.05 -4.59 18.27
CA SER A 101 18.27 -3.35 18.44
C SER A 101 16.85 -3.40 17.87
N GLN A 102 16.42 -4.51 17.26
CA GLN A 102 15.12 -4.63 16.58
C GLN A 102 14.12 -5.44 17.41
N TYR A 103 12.94 -4.85 17.64
CA TYR A 103 11.86 -5.43 18.43
C TYR A 103 10.51 -5.29 17.74
N VAL A 104 9.58 -6.19 18.04
CA VAL A 104 8.16 -6.04 17.73
C VAL A 104 7.38 -6.02 19.03
N LEU A 105 6.71 -4.92 19.28
CA LEU A 105 5.82 -4.72 20.42
C LEU A 105 4.39 -5.06 19.99
N PHE A 106 3.65 -5.73 20.86
CA PHE A 106 2.24 -6.03 20.66
C PHE A 106 1.42 -5.17 21.61
N PHE A 107 0.67 -4.24 21.04
CA PHE A 107 -0.26 -3.38 21.78
C PHE A 107 -1.66 -3.98 21.77
N GLU A 108 -2.33 -4.01 22.91
CA GLU A 108 -3.74 -4.33 22.99
C GLU A 108 -4.54 -3.05 22.71
N MET A 109 -5.20 -3.01 21.54
CA MET A 109 -5.96 -1.87 21.07
C MET A 109 -7.46 -2.17 21.03
N PRO A 110 -8.34 -1.20 21.34
CA PRO A 110 -9.77 -1.40 21.22
C PRO A 110 -10.19 -1.46 19.74
N VAL A 111 -11.13 -2.34 19.43
CA VAL A 111 -11.77 -2.36 18.11
C VAL A 111 -12.46 -1.01 17.82
N ASP A 112 -13.11 -0.46 18.84
CA ASP A 112 -13.77 0.85 18.81
C ASP A 112 -13.31 1.69 20.00
N HIS A 113 -12.55 2.77 19.76
CA HIS A 113 -12.09 3.69 20.81
C HIS A 113 -13.24 4.40 21.53
N LYS A 114 -14.42 4.51 20.88
CA LYS A 114 -15.62 5.11 21.48
C LYS A 114 -16.39 4.13 22.37
N ASP A 115 -16.23 2.83 22.15
CA ASP A 115 -16.87 1.75 22.93
C ASP A 115 -15.93 0.54 23.09
N PRO A 116 -14.97 0.57 24.01
CA PRO A 116 -14.02 -0.53 24.22
C PRO A 116 -14.68 -1.88 24.58
N ALA A 117 -15.98 -1.89 24.92
CA ALA A 117 -16.71 -3.12 25.16
C ALA A 117 -16.96 -3.96 23.89
N LYS A 118 -16.68 -3.40 22.71
CA LYS A 118 -16.71 -4.10 21.41
C LYS A 118 -15.60 -5.14 21.25
N GLY A 119 -14.60 -5.13 22.12
CA GLY A 119 -13.47 -6.03 22.12
C GLY A 119 -12.15 -5.35 21.76
N THR A 120 -11.09 -6.14 21.75
CA THR A 120 -9.73 -5.68 21.46
C THR A 120 -9.10 -6.53 20.37
N PHE A 121 -8.01 -6.03 19.81
CA PHE A 121 -7.11 -6.77 18.92
C PHE A 121 -5.65 -6.44 19.30
N LEU A 122 -4.72 -7.24 18.80
CA LEU A 122 -3.30 -6.98 18.99
C LEU A 122 -2.76 -6.24 17.79
N GLN A 123 -2.23 -5.04 18.01
CA GLN A 123 -1.57 -4.25 17.00
C GLN A 123 -0.06 -4.37 17.12
N ARG A 124 0.62 -4.68 16.01
CA ARG A 124 2.07 -4.81 15.99
C ARG A 124 2.72 -3.45 15.80
N VAL A 125 3.83 -3.23 16.51
CA VAL A 125 4.67 -2.04 16.35
C VAL A 125 6.12 -2.50 16.24
N TYR A 126 6.73 -2.29 15.08
CA TYR A 126 8.16 -2.49 14.91
C TYR A 126 8.94 -1.34 15.53
N VAL A 127 10.04 -1.64 16.20
CA VAL A 127 10.93 -0.67 16.81
C VAL A 127 12.38 -1.05 16.54
N LYS A 128 13.11 -0.17 15.84
CA LYS A 128 14.59 -0.21 15.80
C LYS A 128 15.12 0.81 16.78
N TYR A 129 15.71 0.32 17.87
CA TYR A 129 16.18 1.15 18.98
C TYR A 129 17.61 1.65 18.76
N ARG A 130 17.84 2.96 18.87
CA ARG A 130 19.15 3.58 18.84
C ARG A 130 19.53 4.22 20.18
N GLY A 131 18.55 4.63 20.94
CA GLY A 131 18.79 5.24 22.25
C GLY A 131 17.57 5.93 22.81
N LYS A 132 17.48 6.00 24.11
CA LYS A 132 16.34 6.60 24.81
C LYS A 132 16.17 8.10 24.50
N ASP A 133 17.29 8.80 24.33
CA ASP A 133 17.31 10.24 24.10
C ASP A 133 17.50 10.60 22.60
N ALA A 134 17.61 9.60 21.72
CA ALA A 134 17.68 9.81 20.27
C ALA A 134 16.36 10.36 19.76
N PRO A 135 16.34 11.12 18.66
CA PRO A 135 15.10 11.49 17.99
C PRO A 135 14.30 10.24 17.59
N ASN A 136 13.00 10.38 17.46
CA ASN A 136 12.11 9.28 17.13
C ASN A 136 11.41 9.58 15.79
N MET A 137 11.48 8.64 14.87
CA MET A 137 10.73 8.66 13.63
C MET A 137 9.63 7.60 13.71
N CYS A 138 8.39 8.05 13.74
CA CYS A 138 7.23 7.18 13.56
C CYS A 138 6.85 7.23 12.08
N THR A 139 7.08 6.12 11.36
CA THR A 139 6.69 6.03 9.97
C THR A 139 5.30 5.39 9.84
N ILE A 140 4.47 5.98 9.02
CA ILE A 140 3.10 5.52 8.75
C ILE A 140 3.07 4.95 7.33
N GLY A 141 3.15 3.63 7.20
CA GLY A 141 2.99 2.97 5.90
C GLY A 141 1.54 3.03 5.40
N GLY A 142 0.57 3.02 6.31
CA GLY A 142 -0.85 2.94 5.99
C GLY A 142 -1.33 1.54 5.61
N TYR A 143 -0.45 0.54 5.74
CA TYR A 143 -0.62 -0.87 5.39
C TYR A 143 -0.02 -1.78 6.47
N ASN A 144 0.31 -3.04 6.12
CA ASN A 144 1.11 -3.92 6.96
C ASN A 144 2.52 -3.35 7.20
N LEU A 145 3.26 -3.93 8.15
CA LEU A 145 4.63 -3.53 8.47
C LEU A 145 5.53 -3.64 7.23
N TYR A 146 6.27 -2.58 6.94
CA TYR A 146 7.18 -2.52 5.78
C TYR A 146 8.64 -2.78 6.18
N TYR A 147 9.15 -2.03 7.15
CA TYR A 147 10.58 -2.07 7.48
C TYR A 147 11.01 -3.25 8.35
N GLY A 148 10.11 -3.85 9.05
CA GLY A 148 10.44 -4.96 9.94
C GLY A 148 10.04 -6.33 9.41
N MET A 149 9.05 -6.40 8.51
CA MET A 149 8.39 -7.65 8.24
C MET A 149 7.55 -7.62 6.96
N TYR A 150 8.08 -8.16 5.90
CA TYR A 150 7.30 -8.44 4.72
C TYR A 150 7.11 -9.96 4.61
N ASP A 151 5.86 -10.46 4.55
CA ASP A 151 5.47 -11.88 4.37
C ASP A 151 6.26 -12.93 5.19
N GLY A 152 6.65 -12.59 6.41
CA GLY A 152 7.43 -13.49 7.24
C GLY A 152 8.91 -13.56 6.91
N ASP A 153 9.36 -12.97 5.83
CA ASP A 153 10.76 -12.78 5.51
C ASP A 153 11.15 -11.32 5.81
N PHE A 154 12.08 -11.14 6.71
CA PHE A 154 12.61 -9.82 7.02
C PHE A 154 13.42 -9.28 5.84
N TYR A 155 13.05 -8.12 5.32
CA TYR A 155 13.98 -7.33 4.53
C TYR A 155 15.00 -6.70 5.48
N ASP A 156 16.21 -7.18 5.41
CA ASP A 156 17.32 -6.82 6.30
C ASP A 156 17.89 -5.42 6.04
N GLU A 157 17.43 -4.70 5.02
CA GLU A 157 18.24 -3.66 4.40
C GLU A 157 17.57 -2.31 4.19
N ALA A 158 16.26 -2.17 4.34
CA ALA A 158 15.59 -0.91 3.99
C ALA A 158 15.16 -0.11 5.21
N GLU A 159 16.11 0.41 5.93
CA GLU A 159 15.83 1.49 6.86
C GLU A 159 15.58 2.79 6.08
N PRO A 160 14.56 3.61 6.44
CA PRO A 160 14.37 4.91 5.83
C PRO A 160 15.62 5.77 5.90
N LEU A 161 16.02 6.36 4.77
CA LEU A 161 17.18 7.25 4.71
C LEU A 161 17.12 8.36 5.76
N PHE A 162 15.92 8.82 6.10
CA PHE A 162 15.69 9.81 7.15
C PHE A 162 16.19 9.30 8.52
N SER A 163 15.74 8.11 8.93
CA SER A 163 16.08 7.58 10.26
C SER A 163 17.58 7.31 10.39
N GLU A 164 18.20 6.81 9.33
CA GLU A 164 19.64 6.59 9.29
C GLU A 164 20.42 7.92 9.37
N LYS A 165 20.03 8.90 8.53
CA LYS A 165 20.71 10.18 8.43
C LYS A 165 20.68 10.98 9.73
N TYR A 166 19.53 11.00 10.41
CA TYR A 166 19.34 11.79 11.62
C TYR A 166 19.51 10.98 12.91
N GLY A 167 19.84 9.68 12.78
CA GLY A 167 20.08 8.79 13.92
C GLY A 167 18.83 8.54 14.77
N CYS A 168 17.66 8.51 14.18
CA CYS A 168 16.39 8.33 14.87
C CYS A 168 16.18 6.88 15.32
N ASN A 169 15.49 6.66 16.44
CA ASN A 169 14.77 5.42 16.62
C ASN A 169 13.73 5.31 15.49
N LEU A 170 13.60 4.14 14.87
CA LEU A 170 12.54 3.89 13.90
C LEU A 170 11.40 3.17 14.59
N ILE A 171 10.18 3.68 14.44
CA ILE A 171 8.95 3.14 15.02
C ILE A 171 7.95 3.02 13.86
N GLU A 172 7.44 1.81 13.63
CA GLU A 172 6.47 1.55 12.58
C GLU A 172 5.27 0.78 13.16
N PRO A 173 4.17 1.45 13.51
CA PRO A 173 2.92 0.79 13.84
C PRO A 173 2.28 0.21 12.59
N GLU A 174 1.90 -1.06 12.62
CA GLU A 174 1.08 -1.67 11.58
C GLU A 174 -0.31 -1.02 11.58
N TYR A 175 -0.84 -0.73 10.40
CA TYR A 175 -2.15 -0.11 10.31
C TYR A 175 -3.24 -1.09 10.79
N ARG A 176 -4.31 -0.55 11.46
CA ARG A 176 -5.40 -1.41 11.95
C ARG A 176 -6.02 -2.21 10.81
N PHE A 177 -6.23 -3.47 11.07
CA PHE A 177 -6.86 -4.48 10.20
C PHE A 177 -6.04 -4.88 8.97
N ASP A 178 -4.84 -4.35 8.82
CA ASP A 178 -3.84 -4.84 7.90
C ASP A 178 -2.90 -5.86 8.56
N GLY A 179 -2.21 -6.65 7.76
CA GLY A 179 -1.31 -7.68 8.25
C GLY A 179 -1.94 -8.59 9.31
N ASN A 180 -1.32 -8.68 10.47
CA ASN A 180 -1.83 -9.43 11.61
C ASN A 180 -2.50 -8.54 12.68
N SER A 181 -2.59 -7.23 12.48
CA SER A 181 -3.20 -6.27 13.42
C SER A 181 -4.71 -6.17 13.24
N ARG A 182 -5.41 -7.26 13.44
CA ARG A 182 -6.86 -7.35 13.21
C ARG A 182 -7.59 -8.15 14.32
N PRO A 183 -8.91 -7.86 14.54
CA PRO A 183 -9.72 -8.60 15.50
C PRO A 183 -9.85 -10.07 15.12
N ASN A 184 -9.98 -10.93 16.14
CA ASN A 184 -10.30 -12.34 15.91
C ASN A 184 -11.62 -12.50 15.16
N GLY A 185 -11.62 -13.36 14.14
CA GLY A 185 -12.80 -13.59 13.32
C GLY A 185 -13.09 -12.46 12.33
N PHE A 186 -12.13 -11.52 12.14
CA PHE A 186 -12.18 -10.57 11.05
C PHE A 186 -12.15 -11.31 9.72
N SER A 187 -13.11 -11.01 8.85
CA SER A 187 -13.19 -11.58 7.50
C SER A 187 -13.84 -10.59 6.56
N SER A 188 -13.52 -10.69 5.26
CA SER A 188 -14.02 -9.77 4.24
C SER A 188 -15.53 -9.84 4.02
N ASP A 189 -16.17 -10.96 4.37
CA ASP A 189 -17.60 -11.20 4.19
C ASP A 189 -18.47 -10.78 5.39
N LYS A 190 -17.85 -10.44 6.54
CA LYS A 190 -18.55 -9.99 7.73
C LYS A 190 -18.48 -8.48 7.86
N ALA A 191 -19.61 -7.82 7.85
CA ALA A 191 -19.69 -6.37 8.05
C ALA A 191 -19.32 -5.93 9.47
N ASP A 192 -19.23 -6.85 10.43
CA ASP A 192 -19.21 -6.56 11.85
C ASP A 192 -18.00 -5.73 12.32
N TYR A 193 -16.86 -5.82 11.63
CA TYR A 193 -15.66 -5.05 11.98
C TYR A 193 -15.31 -3.93 10.99
N TRP A 194 -15.79 -4.00 9.74
CA TRP A 194 -15.45 -3.04 8.71
C TRP A 194 -15.89 -1.61 9.03
N GLU A 195 -16.91 -1.45 9.89
CA GLU A 195 -17.32 -0.12 10.38
C GLU A 195 -16.22 0.60 11.18
N TYR A 196 -15.26 -0.16 11.75
CA TYR A 196 -14.16 0.38 12.56
C TYR A 196 -12.85 0.56 11.77
N LEU A 197 -12.79 0.15 10.51
CA LEU A 197 -11.69 0.49 9.61
C LEU A 197 -11.90 1.91 9.08
N THR A 198 -11.52 2.89 9.90
CA THR A 198 -11.63 4.33 9.60
C THR A 198 -10.35 5.06 9.94
N CYS A 199 -10.09 6.18 9.26
CA CYS A 199 -8.98 7.07 9.60
C CYS A 199 -9.10 7.59 11.04
N GLU A 200 -10.31 7.84 11.54
CA GLU A 200 -10.50 8.29 12.93
C GLU A 200 -10.03 7.24 13.93
N GLN A 201 -10.44 5.99 13.77
CA GLN A 201 -10.05 4.90 14.67
C GLN A 201 -8.54 4.61 14.57
N ALA A 202 -7.98 4.64 13.35
CA ALA A 202 -6.54 4.45 13.16
C ALA A 202 -5.73 5.59 13.79
N SER A 203 -6.23 6.82 13.71
CA SER A 203 -5.58 7.98 14.33
C SER A 203 -5.52 7.87 15.85
N GLU A 204 -6.57 7.36 16.48
CA GLU A 204 -6.57 7.10 17.93
C GLU A 204 -5.59 5.97 18.28
N ASP A 205 -5.48 4.89 17.46
CA ASP A 205 -4.46 3.84 17.67
C ASP A 205 -3.04 4.45 17.69
N PHE A 206 -2.70 5.23 16.65
CA PHE A 206 -1.37 5.84 16.54
C PHE A 206 -1.11 6.80 17.69
N HIS A 207 -2.10 7.59 18.10
CA HIS A 207 -1.99 8.48 19.23
C HIS A 207 -1.69 7.71 20.53
N GLU A 208 -2.45 6.66 20.86
CA GLU A 208 -2.23 5.85 22.06
C GLU A 208 -0.86 5.16 22.06
N ILE A 209 -0.40 4.63 20.91
CA ILE A 209 0.92 4.04 20.75
C ILE A 209 2.01 5.09 21.01
N ILE A 210 1.93 6.26 20.34
CA ILE A 210 2.91 7.33 20.47
C ILE A 210 2.97 7.85 21.92
N GLU A 211 1.83 8.11 22.56
CA GLU A 211 1.79 8.55 23.96
C GLU A 211 2.35 7.49 24.92
N SER A 212 2.11 6.22 24.67
CA SER A 212 2.72 5.14 25.44
C SER A 212 4.25 5.15 25.29
N LEU A 213 4.74 5.22 24.05
CA LEU A 213 6.19 5.22 23.74
C LEU A 213 6.90 6.47 24.26
N LYS A 214 6.24 7.63 24.29
CA LYS A 214 6.76 8.88 24.90
C LYS A 214 7.02 8.75 26.39
N THR A 215 6.43 7.77 27.07
CA THR A 215 6.76 7.51 28.50
C THR A 215 8.17 6.93 28.67
N PHE A 216 8.73 6.35 27.64
CA PHE A 216 10.08 5.78 27.60
C PHE A 216 11.06 6.64 26.78
N PHE A 217 10.71 7.02 25.55
CA PHE A 217 11.56 7.81 24.65
C PHE A 217 11.46 9.29 24.99
N SER A 218 12.60 9.93 25.26
CA SER A 218 12.68 11.36 25.65
C SER A 218 13.07 12.29 24.50
N GLY A 219 13.51 11.76 23.36
CA GLY A 219 13.86 12.55 22.18
C GLY A 219 12.65 13.17 21.49
N LYS A 220 12.90 14.11 20.60
CA LYS A 220 11.89 14.74 19.73
C LYS A 220 11.29 13.74 18.75
N TRP A 221 10.07 14.01 18.29
CA TRP A 221 9.31 13.11 17.43
C TRP A 221 9.07 13.68 16.04
N CYS A 222 9.24 12.83 15.04
CA CYS A 222 8.83 13.05 13.66
C CYS A 222 7.79 11.99 13.29
N ILE A 223 6.70 12.37 12.63
CA ILE A 223 5.79 11.47 11.95
C ILE A 223 6.00 11.65 10.45
N GLU A 224 6.24 10.55 9.75
CA GLU A 224 6.47 10.54 8.31
C GLU A 224 5.60 9.46 7.65
N GLY A 225 5.20 9.71 6.40
CA GLY A 225 4.53 8.71 5.59
C GLY A 225 4.51 9.08 4.11
N MET A 226 4.49 8.04 3.27
CA MET A 226 4.43 8.16 1.82
C MET A 226 3.07 7.70 1.30
N SER A 227 2.58 8.32 0.21
CA SER A 227 1.35 7.91 -0.46
C SER A 227 0.14 7.94 0.50
N LYS A 228 -0.57 6.83 0.70
CA LYS A 228 -1.60 6.68 1.75
C LYS A 228 -1.08 7.06 3.14
N GLY A 229 0.16 6.66 3.47
CA GLY A 229 0.82 7.03 4.72
C GLY A 229 1.00 8.55 4.84
N GLY A 230 1.35 9.22 3.74
CA GLY A 230 1.47 10.69 3.69
C GLY A 230 0.11 11.40 3.84
N GLU A 231 -0.95 10.86 3.25
CA GLU A 231 -2.31 11.33 3.48
C GLU A 231 -2.70 11.21 4.95
N PHE A 232 -2.39 10.06 5.54
CA PHE A 232 -2.68 9.81 6.95
C PHE A 232 -1.81 10.64 7.89
N THR A 233 -0.55 10.94 7.53
CA THR A 233 0.32 11.87 8.27
C THR A 233 -0.33 13.26 8.39
N ALA A 234 -0.88 13.79 7.31
CA ALA A 234 -1.62 15.05 7.36
C ALA A 234 -2.93 14.94 8.15
N TYR A 235 -3.60 13.78 8.11
CA TYR A 235 -4.77 13.52 8.93
C TYR A 235 -4.42 13.48 10.42
N GLN A 236 -3.32 12.78 10.80
CA GLN A 236 -2.80 12.72 12.17
C GLN A 236 -2.43 14.10 12.69
N LEU A 237 -1.74 14.92 11.88
CA LEU A 237 -1.46 16.30 12.19
C LEU A 237 -2.73 17.10 12.50
N GLY A 238 -3.81 16.86 11.75
CA GLY A 238 -5.09 17.54 11.96
C GLY A 238 -5.84 17.10 13.23
N ARG A 239 -5.60 15.87 13.67
CA ARG A 239 -6.26 15.26 14.84
C ARG A 239 -5.43 15.41 16.13
N HIS A 240 -4.14 15.10 16.05
CA HIS A 240 -3.23 15.01 17.19
C HIS A 240 -1.91 15.74 16.88
N PRO A 241 -1.91 17.08 16.73
CA PRO A 241 -0.69 17.85 16.46
C PRO A 241 0.36 17.74 17.56
N GLU A 242 -0.01 17.29 18.75
CA GLU A 242 0.89 17.03 19.89
C GLU A 242 1.72 15.76 19.74
N ASP A 243 1.38 14.87 18.82
CA ASP A 243 2.05 13.59 18.65
C ASP A 243 3.50 13.74 18.16
N ALA A 244 3.76 14.78 17.38
CA ALA A 244 5.11 15.04 16.89
C ALA A 244 5.51 16.52 16.93
N ASP A 245 6.82 16.74 16.79
CA ASP A 245 7.44 18.04 16.61
C ASP A 245 7.59 18.40 15.12
N LEU A 246 7.59 17.38 14.25
CA LEU A 246 7.71 17.47 12.79
C LEU A 246 6.79 16.46 12.12
N PHE A 247 6.18 16.85 11.00
CA PHE A 247 5.40 15.96 10.13
C PHE A 247 5.97 16.01 8.71
N ILE A 248 6.04 14.85 8.03
CA ILE A 248 6.55 14.74 6.66
C ILE A 248 5.58 13.89 5.84
N ALA A 249 5.04 14.45 4.77
CA ALA A 249 4.10 13.79 3.86
C ALA A 249 4.72 13.71 2.46
N GLU A 250 5.01 12.51 1.98
CA GLU A 250 5.66 12.24 0.71
C GLU A 250 4.68 11.67 -0.31
N CYS A 251 4.65 12.20 -1.54
CA CYS A 251 3.68 11.83 -2.60
C CYS A 251 2.23 11.67 -2.09
N ALA A 252 1.83 12.58 -1.20
CA ALA A 252 0.54 12.51 -0.53
C ALA A 252 -0.56 13.15 -1.37
N MET A 253 -1.61 12.41 -1.66
CA MET A 253 -2.78 12.88 -2.41
C MET A 253 -3.71 13.72 -1.52
N LEU A 254 -3.19 14.79 -0.92
CA LEU A 254 -3.86 15.56 0.13
C LEU A 254 -5.20 16.17 -0.28
N LYS A 255 -5.43 16.36 -1.59
CA LYS A 255 -6.69 16.89 -2.16
C LYS A 255 -7.54 15.85 -2.86
N ILE A 256 -7.20 14.57 -2.78
CA ILE A 256 -8.02 13.53 -3.40
C ILE A 256 -9.32 13.36 -2.64
N GLY A 257 -10.41 13.35 -3.36
CA GLY A 257 -11.74 12.99 -2.86
C GLY A 257 -12.32 11.89 -3.72
N GLN A 258 -13.57 11.52 -3.48
CA GLN A 258 -14.23 10.51 -4.31
C GLN A 258 -14.44 11.06 -5.73
N ASN A 259 -14.03 10.27 -6.73
CA ASN A 259 -14.06 10.65 -8.15
C ASN A 259 -13.30 11.96 -8.47
N SER A 260 -12.08 12.09 -7.93
CA SER A 260 -11.24 13.26 -8.20
C SER A 260 -10.90 13.38 -9.69
N PRO A 261 -11.18 14.53 -10.32
CA PRO A 261 -10.98 14.74 -11.76
C PRO A 261 -9.52 15.07 -12.09
N GLY A 262 -9.21 15.09 -13.39
CA GLY A 262 -7.96 15.66 -13.94
C GLY A 262 -6.90 14.63 -14.28
N LEU A 263 -7.07 13.36 -13.88
CA LEU A 263 -6.10 12.31 -14.21
C LEU A 263 -5.91 12.16 -15.72
N CYS A 264 -6.99 11.98 -16.48
CA CYS A 264 -6.93 11.78 -17.94
C CYS A 264 -6.34 12.99 -18.66
N ASP A 265 -6.70 14.21 -18.25
CA ASP A 265 -6.11 15.43 -18.80
C ASP A 265 -4.58 15.43 -18.60
N TYR A 266 -4.11 15.11 -17.41
CA TYR A 266 -2.67 15.00 -17.14
C TYR A 266 -2.02 13.90 -17.98
N ILE A 267 -2.54 12.67 -17.91
CA ILE A 267 -1.96 11.49 -18.57
C ILE A 267 -1.84 11.71 -20.08
N TYR A 268 -2.88 12.20 -20.74
CA TYR A 268 -2.87 12.30 -22.21
C TYR A 268 -2.31 13.61 -22.75
N THR A 269 -1.91 14.57 -21.87
CA THR A 269 -1.35 15.86 -22.34
C THR A 269 0.09 16.12 -21.91
N THR A 270 0.44 15.88 -20.64
CA THR A 270 1.72 16.33 -20.06
C THR A 270 2.49 15.29 -19.27
N ALA A 271 1.89 14.13 -18.94
CA ALA A 271 2.58 13.12 -18.16
C ALA A 271 3.94 12.74 -18.76
N GLY A 272 4.98 12.72 -17.93
CA GLY A 272 6.35 12.38 -18.30
C GLY A 272 7.14 13.50 -19.01
N ASP A 273 6.55 14.67 -19.25
CA ASP A 273 7.25 15.76 -19.99
C ASP A 273 8.56 16.17 -19.31
N ASP A 274 8.58 16.27 -17.99
CA ASP A 274 9.76 16.68 -17.22
C ASP A 274 10.77 15.53 -17.04
N ARG A 275 10.31 14.27 -17.03
CA ARG A 275 11.17 13.08 -16.90
C ARG A 275 11.86 12.71 -18.21
N TYR A 276 11.09 12.55 -19.28
CA TYR A 276 11.57 12.00 -20.55
C TYR A 276 11.86 13.09 -21.60
N GLY A 277 11.45 14.33 -21.34
CA GLY A 277 11.40 15.42 -22.33
C GLY A 277 10.16 15.32 -23.23
N LYS A 278 9.64 16.48 -23.67
CA LYS A 278 8.32 16.62 -24.31
C LYS A 278 8.06 15.70 -25.50
N GLU A 279 9.05 15.53 -26.39
CA GLU A 279 8.87 14.72 -27.60
C GLU A 279 8.77 13.23 -27.27
N LYS A 280 9.62 12.74 -26.36
CA LYS A 280 9.62 11.33 -25.94
C LYS A 280 8.39 11.02 -25.10
N ALA A 281 8.06 11.87 -24.13
CA ALA A 281 6.87 11.74 -23.31
C ALA A 281 5.59 11.72 -24.14
N LYS A 282 5.49 12.63 -25.14
CA LYS A 282 4.38 12.62 -26.09
C LYS A 282 4.25 11.29 -26.83
N ARG A 283 5.37 10.73 -27.29
CA ARG A 283 5.37 9.40 -27.93
C ARG A 283 4.84 8.33 -26.98
N TYR A 284 5.25 8.34 -25.73
CA TYR A 284 4.80 7.38 -24.73
C TYR A 284 3.31 7.49 -24.42
N ARG A 285 2.79 8.71 -24.30
CA ARG A 285 1.36 8.93 -24.14
C ARG A 285 0.56 8.44 -25.36
N GLU A 286 1.05 8.74 -26.58
CA GLU A 286 0.43 8.27 -27.82
C GLU A 286 0.46 6.75 -27.92
N LEU A 287 1.55 6.10 -27.52
CA LEU A 287 1.72 4.66 -27.51
C LEU A 287 0.76 3.97 -26.54
N LEU A 288 0.69 4.48 -25.30
CA LEU A 288 -0.25 4.01 -24.29
C LEU A 288 -1.69 4.12 -24.79
N PHE A 289 -2.07 5.31 -25.29
CA PHE A 289 -3.44 5.56 -25.74
C PHE A 289 -3.82 4.69 -26.95
N GLU A 290 -2.90 4.50 -27.90
CA GLU A 290 -3.09 3.59 -29.03
C GLU A 290 -3.34 2.16 -28.54
N PHE A 291 -2.53 1.69 -27.56
CA PHE A 291 -2.68 0.36 -27.00
C PHE A 291 -4.03 0.18 -26.31
N GLN A 292 -4.42 1.12 -25.46
CA GLN A 292 -5.73 1.10 -24.78
C GLN A 292 -6.89 1.06 -25.80
N LEU A 293 -6.83 1.86 -26.86
CA LEU A 293 -7.85 1.84 -27.92
C LEU A 293 -7.91 0.49 -28.67
N GLU A 294 -6.76 -0.11 -28.95
CA GLU A 294 -6.73 -1.43 -29.60
C GLU A 294 -7.31 -2.51 -28.69
N MET A 295 -7.02 -2.44 -27.37
CA MET A 295 -7.65 -3.37 -26.42
C MET A 295 -9.16 -3.24 -26.42
N LEU A 296 -9.70 -2.02 -26.36
CA LEU A 296 -11.15 -1.78 -26.42
C LEU A 296 -11.77 -2.21 -27.75
N LYS A 297 -11.06 -2.07 -28.89
CA LYS A 297 -11.53 -2.55 -30.20
C LYS A 297 -11.58 -4.07 -30.29
N HIS A 298 -10.75 -4.77 -29.56
CA HIS A 298 -10.66 -6.23 -29.52
C HIS A 298 -11.39 -6.84 -28.31
N GLU A 299 -12.16 -6.07 -27.56
CA GLU A 299 -12.85 -6.53 -26.37
C GLU A 299 -13.69 -7.79 -26.65
N ASP A 300 -14.55 -7.81 -27.67
CA ASP A 300 -15.37 -8.95 -28.05
C ASP A 300 -14.55 -10.24 -28.29
N GLU A 301 -13.28 -10.11 -28.73
CA GLU A 301 -12.40 -11.24 -29.01
C GLU A 301 -11.63 -11.71 -27.78
N PHE A 302 -11.31 -10.80 -26.85
CA PHE A 302 -10.37 -11.03 -25.74
C PHE A 302 -11.07 -11.26 -24.40
N LEU A 303 -12.25 -10.70 -24.22
CA LEU A 303 -12.99 -10.61 -22.96
C LEU A 303 -13.16 -11.98 -22.25
N ASP A 304 -13.65 -12.99 -22.98
CA ASP A 304 -13.90 -14.30 -22.39
C ASP A 304 -12.60 -15.00 -21.95
N GLN A 305 -11.51 -14.81 -22.69
CA GLN A 305 -10.22 -15.40 -22.33
C GLN A 305 -9.59 -14.65 -21.15
N TYR A 306 -9.69 -13.32 -21.12
CA TYR A 306 -9.18 -12.52 -20.00
C TYR A 306 -9.91 -12.86 -18.69
N TRP A 307 -11.25 -12.93 -18.74
CA TRP A 307 -12.05 -13.38 -17.60
C TRP A 307 -11.68 -14.78 -17.13
N LYS A 308 -11.47 -15.68 -18.07
CA LYS A 308 -11.08 -17.05 -17.77
C LYS A 308 -9.67 -17.11 -17.13
N ASN A 309 -8.73 -16.32 -17.61
CA ASN A 309 -7.42 -16.21 -16.97
C ASN A 309 -7.57 -15.73 -15.52
N ALA A 310 -8.32 -14.67 -15.28
CA ALA A 310 -8.57 -14.13 -13.94
C ALA A 310 -9.22 -15.17 -13.01
N THR A 311 -10.27 -15.85 -13.45
CA THR A 311 -11.08 -16.72 -12.57
C THR A 311 -10.59 -18.17 -12.48
N GLU A 312 -10.07 -18.74 -13.57
CA GLU A 312 -9.65 -20.14 -13.61
C GLU A 312 -8.14 -20.32 -13.43
N MET A 313 -7.31 -19.43 -14.01
CA MET A 313 -5.86 -19.55 -13.92
C MET A 313 -5.31 -18.94 -12.63
N TYR A 314 -5.80 -17.73 -12.26
CA TYR A 314 -5.40 -17.04 -11.03
C TYR A 314 -6.35 -17.35 -9.85
N GLY A 315 -7.50 -17.96 -10.08
CA GLY A 315 -8.46 -18.32 -9.03
C GLY A 315 -9.16 -17.13 -8.37
N LEU A 316 -9.16 -15.96 -9.02
CA LEU A 316 -9.72 -14.73 -8.47
C LEU A 316 -11.24 -14.78 -8.42
N GLN A 317 -11.81 -14.14 -7.42
CA GLN A 317 -13.24 -13.96 -7.25
C GLN A 317 -13.56 -12.46 -7.33
N PHE A 318 -14.74 -12.15 -7.81
CA PHE A 318 -15.23 -10.78 -7.98
C PHE A 318 -16.62 -10.63 -7.38
N SER A 319 -16.97 -9.41 -6.93
CA SER A 319 -18.33 -9.16 -6.45
C SER A 319 -19.36 -9.44 -7.56
N SER A 320 -20.60 -9.76 -7.19
CA SER A 320 -21.65 -10.09 -8.16
C SER A 320 -22.00 -8.94 -9.12
N SER A 321 -21.69 -7.71 -8.74
CA SER A 321 -21.86 -6.52 -9.57
C SER A 321 -20.65 -6.23 -10.49
N PHE A 322 -19.52 -6.93 -10.29
CA PHE A 322 -18.31 -6.75 -11.09
C PHE A 322 -18.28 -7.73 -12.26
N THR A 323 -18.82 -7.30 -13.40
CA THR A 323 -18.90 -8.15 -14.60
C THR A 323 -17.56 -8.26 -15.32
N LYS A 324 -17.45 -9.21 -16.25
CA LYS A 324 -16.24 -9.37 -17.06
C LYS A 324 -15.94 -8.14 -17.93
N GLU A 325 -16.98 -7.45 -18.40
CA GLU A 325 -16.85 -6.20 -19.17
C GLU A 325 -16.27 -5.10 -18.29
N ILE A 326 -16.76 -4.94 -17.06
CA ILE A 326 -16.21 -3.97 -16.10
C ILE A 326 -14.76 -4.30 -15.78
N LEU A 327 -14.42 -5.57 -15.51
CA LEU A 327 -13.05 -5.99 -15.27
C LEU A 327 -12.12 -5.58 -16.42
N TYR A 328 -12.52 -5.91 -17.65
CA TYR A 328 -11.71 -5.67 -18.82
C TYR A 328 -11.49 -4.17 -19.07
N GLU A 329 -12.57 -3.40 -19.14
CA GLU A 329 -12.52 -1.96 -19.40
C GLU A 329 -11.78 -1.19 -18.28
N CYS A 330 -12.01 -1.55 -17.00
CA CYS A 330 -11.26 -0.96 -15.89
C CYS A 330 -9.77 -1.29 -15.97
N THR A 331 -9.40 -2.54 -16.28
CA THR A 331 -7.97 -2.88 -16.46
C THR A 331 -7.35 -2.08 -17.59
N VAL A 332 -8.03 -1.95 -18.72
CA VAL A 332 -7.54 -1.11 -19.83
C VAL A 332 -7.39 0.35 -19.41
N PHE A 333 -8.34 0.90 -18.64
CA PHE A 333 -8.23 2.27 -18.12
C PHE A 333 -7.01 2.41 -17.20
N ASP A 334 -6.84 1.52 -16.23
CA ASP A 334 -5.81 1.62 -15.20
C ASP A 334 -4.38 1.40 -15.71
N LEU A 335 -4.18 1.06 -17.00
CA LEU A 335 -2.86 1.11 -17.66
C LEU A 335 -2.21 2.50 -17.60
N VAL A 336 -2.96 3.56 -17.27
CA VAL A 336 -2.42 4.90 -16.97
C VAL A 336 -1.36 4.87 -15.87
N ARG A 337 -1.33 3.83 -15.03
CA ARG A 337 -0.32 3.63 -13.98
C ARG A 337 1.10 3.41 -14.50
N ILE A 338 1.28 3.26 -15.83
CA ILE A 338 2.60 3.30 -16.46
C ILE A 338 3.37 4.60 -16.12
N PHE A 339 2.64 5.68 -15.77
CA PHE A 339 3.21 6.96 -15.33
C PHE A 339 3.25 7.13 -13.81
N GLN A 340 3.04 6.08 -13.04
CA GLN A 340 3.22 6.13 -11.58
C GLN A 340 4.69 5.93 -11.19
N TYR A 341 5.39 5.08 -11.94
CA TYR A 341 6.80 4.72 -11.71
C TYR A 341 7.62 4.89 -12.99
N ASP A 342 8.95 4.87 -12.89
CA ASP A 342 9.80 4.90 -14.09
C ASP A 342 9.71 3.57 -14.85
N SER A 343 8.88 3.56 -15.87
CA SER A 343 8.61 2.36 -16.67
C SER A 343 9.74 1.94 -17.62
N GLU A 344 10.81 2.72 -17.74
CA GLU A 344 12.02 2.33 -18.49
C GLU A 344 12.96 1.50 -17.63
N ASP A 345 12.94 1.73 -16.31
CA ASP A 345 13.83 1.09 -15.34
C ASP A 345 13.12 0.01 -14.49
N MET A 346 11.93 -0.46 -14.90
CA MET A 346 11.20 -1.48 -14.16
C MET A 346 11.97 -2.82 -14.14
N PRO A 347 11.93 -3.57 -13.01
CA PRO A 347 12.63 -4.85 -12.86
C PRO A 347 12.25 -5.90 -13.91
N ASP A 348 11.01 -5.88 -14.37
CA ASP A 348 10.46 -6.84 -15.34
C ASP A 348 10.66 -6.40 -16.81
N GLY A 349 11.27 -5.24 -17.03
CA GLY A 349 11.61 -4.68 -18.34
C GLY A 349 10.86 -3.40 -18.67
N ASP A 350 11.26 -2.78 -19.77
CA ASP A 350 10.68 -1.54 -20.29
C ASP A 350 9.23 -1.79 -20.75
N ASN A 351 8.28 -1.25 -20.02
CA ASN A 351 6.84 -1.39 -20.30
C ASN A 351 6.43 -0.77 -21.64
N TYR A 352 7.08 0.31 -22.06
CA TYR A 352 6.82 0.91 -23.38
C TYR A 352 7.30 0.00 -24.51
N GLU A 353 8.44 -0.68 -24.35
CA GLU A 353 8.91 -1.67 -25.31
C GLU A 353 7.95 -2.87 -25.40
N MET A 354 7.36 -3.29 -24.28
CA MET A 354 6.34 -4.36 -24.26
C MET A 354 5.10 -3.95 -25.05
N ILE A 355 4.60 -2.73 -24.86
CA ILE A 355 3.47 -2.16 -25.61
C ILE A 355 3.81 -2.10 -27.11
N GLU A 356 4.98 -1.60 -27.51
CA GLU A 356 5.41 -1.56 -28.92
C GLU A 356 5.42 -2.95 -29.55
N LYS A 357 5.92 -3.97 -28.83
CA LYS A 357 5.95 -5.36 -29.30
C LYS A 357 4.54 -5.95 -29.47
N ALA A 358 3.62 -5.63 -28.59
CA ALA A 358 2.23 -6.04 -28.71
C ALA A 358 1.56 -5.36 -29.92
N LEU A 359 1.63 -4.02 -30.02
CA LEU A 359 1.05 -3.26 -31.11
C LEU A 359 1.62 -3.61 -32.50
N ALA A 360 2.86 -4.07 -32.59
CA ALA A 360 3.43 -4.55 -33.86
C ALA A 360 2.66 -5.76 -34.45
N LEU A 361 1.82 -6.42 -33.66
CA LEU A 361 1.02 -7.58 -34.06
C LEU A 361 -0.48 -7.25 -34.28
N LYS A 362 -0.92 -6.01 -34.07
CA LYS A 362 -2.36 -5.64 -34.10
C LYS A 362 -3.07 -5.92 -35.43
N ASP A 363 -2.36 -5.77 -36.56
CA ASP A 363 -2.90 -6.00 -37.91
C ASP A 363 -2.71 -7.45 -38.40
N SER A 364 -2.46 -8.38 -37.49
CA SER A 364 -2.22 -9.78 -37.79
C SER A 364 -3.42 -10.46 -38.43
N THR A 365 -3.17 -11.30 -39.45
CA THR A 365 -4.22 -11.94 -40.24
C THR A 365 -4.38 -13.43 -39.98
N THR A 366 -3.31 -14.08 -39.52
CA THR A 366 -3.34 -15.52 -39.19
C THR A 366 -3.82 -15.75 -37.75
N ASP A 367 -4.52 -16.87 -37.52
CA ASP A 367 -4.99 -17.22 -36.16
C ASP A 367 -3.84 -17.32 -35.15
N TRP A 368 -2.67 -17.76 -35.59
CA TRP A 368 -1.48 -17.85 -34.73
C TRP A 368 -0.97 -16.46 -34.32
N GLU A 369 -0.82 -15.52 -35.28
CA GLU A 369 -0.37 -14.17 -34.98
C GLU A 369 -1.39 -13.40 -34.13
N LYS A 370 -2.69 -13.61 -34.38
CA LYS A 370 -3.77 -13.05 -33.54
C LYS A 370 -3.68 -13.56 -32.11
N SER A 371 -3.39 -14.86 -31.91
CA SER A 371 -3.19 -15.38 -30.56
C SER A 371 -1.93 -14.76 -29.90
N GLN A 372 -0.85 -14.53 -30.65
CA GLN A 372 0.33 -13.86 -30.13
C GLN A 372 0.05 -12.38 -29.77
N PHE A 373 -0.78 -11.69 -30.56
CA PHE A 373 -1.20 -10.33 -30.21
C PHE A 373 -1.95 -10.32 -28.89
N ARG A 374 -2.98 -11.17 -28.74
CA ARG A 374 -3.75 -11.30 -27.50
C ARG A 374 -2.85 -11.64 -26.30
N ASP A 375 -2.01 -12.67 -26.43
CA ASP A 375 -1.20 -13.16 -25.32
C ASP A 375 -0.18 -12.10 -24.86
N LYS A 376 0.44 -11.36 -25.80
CA LYS A 376 1.32 -10.22 -25.48
C LYS A 376 0.57 -9.04 -24.89
N SER A 377 -0.65 -8.79 -25.34
CA SER A 377 -1.48 -7.74 -24.78
C SER A 377 -1.89 -8.05 -23.33
N PHE A 378 -2.21 -9.30 -23.02
CA PHE A 378 -2.46 -9.72 -21.65
C PHE A 378 -1.22 -9.60 -20.77
N GLU A 379 -0.03 -9.95 -21.30
CA GLU A 379 1.25 -9.75 -20.61
C GLU A 379 1.45 -8.29 -20.23
N VAL A 380 1.17 -7.34 -21.13
CA VAL A 380 1.22 -5.89 -20.83
C VAL A 380 0.20 -5.49 -19.77
N MET A 381 -1.07 -5.92 -19.92
CA MET A 381 -2.13 -5.59 -18.98
C MET A 381 -1.85 -6.12 -17.57
N GLU A 382 -1.37 -7.36 -17.49
CA GLU A 382 -1.01 -8.01 -16.22
C GLU A 382 0.23 -7.39 -15.57
N ASN A 383 1.20 -6.95 -16.35
CA ASN A 383 2.43 -6.33 -15.83
C ASN A 383 2.17 -4.92 -15.27
N LEU A 384 1.29 -4.15 -15.93
CA LEU A 384 1.00 -2.78 -15.51
C LEU A 384 -0.07 -2.70 -14.43
N TYR A 385 -1.15 -3.46 -14.57
CA TYR A 385 -2.25 -3.44 -13.60
C TYR A 385 -3.16 -4.67 -13.76
N GLY A 386 -2.73 -5.79 -13.21
CA GLY A 386 -3.41 -7.08 -13.39
C GLY A 386 -4.80 -7.18 -12.73
N PRO A 387 -5.55 -8.25 -13.05
CA PRO A 387 -6.92 -8.44 -12.59
C PRO A 387 -7.04 -8.64 -11.06
N TRP A 388 -5.97 -8.98 -10.37
CA TRP A 388 -5.95 -9.13 -8.90
C TRP A 388 -6.25 -7.84 -8.14
N HIS A 389 -6.02 -6.67 -8.72
CA HIS A 389 -6.39 -5.38 -8.13
C HIS A 389 -7.90 -5.13 -8.00
N TYR A 390 -8.70 -5.98 -8.64
CA TYR A 390 -10.16 -5.92 -8.59
C TYR A 390 -10.77 -7.12 -7.87
N ALA A 391 -9.94 -8.07 -7.46
CA ALA A 391 -10.40 -9.29 -6.82
C ALA A 391 -11.12 -8.96 -5.51
N TYR A 392 -12.19 -9.68 -5.30
CA TYR A 392 -13.01 -9.65 -4.12
C TYR A 392 -12.91 -11.01 -3.41
N LEU A 393 -12.84 -10.97 -2.11
CA LEU A 393 -12.71 -12.18 -1.31
C LEU A 393 -14.06 -12.56 -0.73
N GLU A 394 -14.74 -13.53 -1.36
CA GLU A 394 -15.88 -14.20 -0.77
C GLU A 394 -15.41 -15.44 0.00
N ASN A 395 -15.98 -15.62 1.19
CA ASN A 395 -15.83 -16.77 2.08
C ASN A 395 -14.56 -16.83 2.94
N ASP A 396 -14.75 -17.31 4.17
CA ASP A 396 -13.88 -17.61 5.31
C ASP A 396 -12.43 -18.13 5.03
N VAL A 397 -11.99 -18.16 3.81
CA VAL A 397 -10.60 -18.32 3.46
C VAL A 397 -9.97 -16.96 3.69
N VAL A 398 -9.33 -16.79 4.86
CA VAL A 398 -8.40 -15.70 5.06
C VAL A 398 -7.39 -15.83 3.93
N PRO A 399 -7.35 -14.88 2.97
CA PRO A 399 -6.34 -14.92 1.93
C PRO A 399 -4.95 -14.87 2.58
N SER A 400 -3.94 -15.20 1.82
CA SER A 400 -2.59 -14.74 2.16
C SER A 400 -2.66 -13.25 2.52
N GLY A 401 -1.90 -12.78 3.49
CA GLY A 401 -2.05 -11.44 4.08
C GLY A 401 -2.23 -10.30 3.07
N ASP A 402 -1.63 -10.40 1.88
CA ASP A 402 -1.58 -9.35 0.85
C ASP A 402 -2.92 -9.03 0.18
N GLU A 403 -3.72 -10.03 -0.14
CA GLU A 403 -5.00 -9.82 -0.82
C GLU A 403 -6.02 -9.10 0.07
N LEU A 404 -6.02 -9.41 1.37
CA LEU A 404 -6.90 -8.72 2.32
C LEU A 404 -6.43 -7.29 2.57
N ASN A 405 -5.12 -7.04 2.62
CA ASN A 405 -4.56 -5.70 2.75
C ASN A 405 -4.95 -4.82 1.57
N LEU A 406 -4.90 -5.36 0.34
CA LEU A 406 -5.35 -4.63 -0.84
C LEU A 406 -6.85 -4.29 -0.78
N TYR A 407 -7.68 -5.22 -0.34
CA TYR A 407 -9.10 -4.95 -0.17
C TYR A 407 -9.37 -3.91 0.94
N SER A 408 -8.65 -3.97 2.07
CA SER A 408 -8.72 -2.97 3.15
C SER A 408 -8.41 -1.56 2.62
N TYR A 409 -7.36 -1.43 1.80
CA TYR A 409 -7.02 -0.18 1.13
C TYR A 409 -8.13 0.31 0.20
N MET A 410 -8.65 -0.54 -0.69
CA MET A 410 -9.72 -0.17 -1.61
C MET A 410 -11.01 0.22 -0.86
N PHE A 411 -11.32 -0.47 0.23
CA PHE A 411 -12.44 -0.13 1.10
C PHE A 411 -12.27 1.27 1.74
N GLN A 412 -11.08 1.60 2.23
CA GLN A 412 -10.81 2.93 2.77
C GLN A 412 -10.85 4.02 1.69
N CYS A 413 -10.32 3.76 0.49
CA CYS A 413 -10.48 4.67 -0.65
C CYS A 413 -11.95 4.93 -0.97
N TYR A 414 -12.79 3.90 -0.97
CA TYR A 414 -14.23 4.04 -1.20
C TYR A 414 -14.90 4.88 -0.12
N ARG A 415 -14.53 4.67 1.13
CA ARG A 415 -15.20 5.23 2.29
C ARG A 415 -14.68 6.62 2.69
N GLU A 416 -13.37 6.87 2.61
CA GLU A 416 -12.72 8.01 3.27
C GLU A 416 -11.60 8.67 2.47
N ASP A 417 -10.64 7.88 1.95
CA ASP A 417 -9.44 8.43 1.33
C ASP A 417 -9.73 9.05 -0.04
N GLY A 418 -10.67 8.46 -0.78
CA GLY A 418 -10.99 8.90 -2.13
C GLY A 418 -10.21 8.16 -3.21
N TYR A 419 -10.55 8.43 -4.46
CA TYR A 419 -9.88 7.87 -5.62
C TYR A 419 -10.12 8.76 -6.85
N TYR A 420 -9.33 8.60 -7.91
CA TYR A 420 -9.55 9.34 -9.14
C TYR A 420 -10.81 8.89 -9.88
N ALA A 421 -11.36 9.80 -10.69
CA ALA A 421 -12.51 9.49 -11.53
C ALA A 421 -12.12 8.57 -12.70
N TYR A 422 -12.98 7.60 -12.97
CA TYR A 422 -12.93 6.84 -14.22
C TYR A 422 -13.60 7.65 -15.33
N ASP A 423 -12.82 8.25 -16.20
CA ASP A 423 -13.29 9.07 -17.32
C ASP A 423 -12.97 8.39 -18.66
N PHE A 424 -13.93 7.72 -19.22
CA PHE A 424 -13.84 7.03 -20.51
C PHE A 424 -14.15 7.94 -21.71
N SER A 425 -14.41 9.23 -21.52
CA SER A 425 -14.76 10.15 -22.60
C SER A 425 -13.69 10.22 -23.67
N TYR A 426 -12.41 10.18 -23.31
CA TYR A 426 -11.27 10.16 -24.23
C TYR A 426 -11.33 8.97 -25.19
N PHE A 427 -11.69 7.79 -24.73
CA PHE A 427 -11.82 6.59 -25.55
C PHE A 427 -13.07 6.65 -26.43
N ARG A 428 -14.22 7.08 -25.88
CA ARG A 428 -15.46 7.24 -26.64
C ARG A 428 -15.29 8.23 -27.78
N ASP A 429 -14.67 9.37 -27.53
CA ASP A 429 -14.43 10.38 -28.57
C ASP A 429 -13.46 9.89 -29.65
N ALA A 430 -12.41 9.17 -29.27
CA ALA A 430 -11.45 8.60 -30.22
C ALA A 430 -12.10 7.51 -31.09
N LEU A 431 -12.82 6.56 -30.50
CA LEU A 431 -13.54 5.51 -31.23
C LEU A 431 -14.54 6.11 -32.22
N LYS A 432 -15.30 7.12 -31.79
CA LYS A 432 -16.23 7.85 -32.66
C LYS A 432 -15.53 8.58 -33.80
N LYS A 433 -14.40 9.22 -33.54
CA LYS A 433 -13.59 9.94 -34.54
C LYS A 433 -13.02 9.00 -35.60
N GLU A 434 -12.64 7.79 -35.21
CA GLU A 434 -12.19 6.73 -36.12
C GLU A 434 -13.33 6.07 -36.90
N GLY A 435 -14.58 6.34 -36.55
CA GLY A 435 -15.75 5.69 -37.14
C GLY A 435 -15.92 4.23 -36.70
N SER A 436 -15.38 3.88 -35.53
CA SER A 436 -15.54 2.56 -34.92
C SER A 436 -17.01 2.31 -34.54
N ASN A 437 -17.44 1.06 -34.64
CA ASN A 437 -18.75 0.60 -34.15
C ASN A 437 -18.67 0.05 -32.71
N VAL A 438 -17.50 0.09 -32.08
CA VAL A 438 -17.31 -0.35 -30.68
C VAL A 438 -18.06 0.60 -29.76
N SER A 439 -18.80 0.03 -28.83
CA SER A 439 -19.51 0.73 -27.77
C SER A 439 -19.02 0.19 -26.43
N LEU A 440 -18.50 1.04 -25.60
CA LEU A 440 -18.03 0.65 -24.27
C LEU A 440 -19.22 0.20 -23.41
N TYR A 441 -19.01 -0.80 -22.58
CA TYR A 441 -19.96 -1.26 -21.57
C TYR A 441 -20.14 -0.20 -20.46
N ILE A 442 -19.03 0.39 -19.99
CA ILE A 442 -19.05 1.47 -19.00
C ILE A 442 -19.53 2.75 -19.68
N THR A 443 -20.76 3.16 -19.38
CA THR A 443 -21.37 4.40 -19.90
C THR A 443 -21.02 5.60 -19.02
N GLU A 444 -21.26 6.82 -19.51
CA GLU A 444 -21.10 8.06 -18.74
C GLU A 444 -21.89 8.04 -17.42
N GLU A 445 -23.05 7.39 -17.42
CA GLU A 445 -23.91 7.27 -16.22
C GLU A 445 -23.32 6.30 -15.19
N MET A 446 -22.52 5.32 -15.63
CA MET A 446 -21.87 4.35 -14.75
C MET A 446 -20.55 4.86 -14.16
N GLU A 447 -19.85 5.78 -14.84
CA GLU A 447 -18.50 6.24 -14.44
C GLU A 447 -18.40 6.64 -12.96
N PRO A 448 -19.33 7.41 -12.35
CA PRO A 448 -19.24 7.78 -10.96
C PRO A 448 -19.26 6.61 -9.98
N GLU A 449 -19.84 5.48 -10.38
CA GLU A 449 -20.02 4.28 -9.56
C GLU A 449 -18.98 3.19 -9.84
N VAL A 450 -18.11 3.37 -10.85
CA VAL A 450 -17.16 2.33 -11.31
C VAL A 450 -16.27 1.86 -10.18
N PHE A 451 -15.71 2.79 -9.41
CA PHE A 451 -14.86 2.42 -8.28
C PHE A 451 -15.61 1.53 -7.26
N GLY A 452 -16.88 1.82 -7.02
CA GLY A 452 -17.73 1.07 -6.10
C GLY A 452 -17.95 -0.39 -6.49
N TYR A 453 -17.77 -0.77 -7.76
CA TYR A 453 -17.88 -2.17 -8.16
C TYR A 453 -16.78 -3.07 -7.57
N ARG A 454 -15.67 -2.51 -7.14
CA ARG A 454 -14.59 -3.22 -6.42
C ARG A 454 -14.98 -3.58 -4.98
N ILE A 455 -16.03 -2.96 -4.45
CA ILE A 455 -16.42 -3.07 -3.04
C ILE A 455 -17.61 -4.00 -2.91
N ALA A 456 -17.59 -4.86 -1.89
CA ALA A 456 -18.68 -5.78 -1.59
C ALA A 456 -20.01 -5.05 -1.44
N ASP A 457 -21.08 -5.63 -2.01
CA ASP A 457 -22.41 -5.02 -1.98
C ASP A 457 -22.90 -4.74 -0.56
N VAL A 458 -22.57 -5.61 0.39
CA VAL A 458 -22.88 -5.40 1.81
C VAL A 458 -22.19 -4.16 2.37
N HIS A 459 -20.94 -3.91 2.00
CA HIS A 459 -20.19 -2.73 2.44
C HIS A 459 -20.72 -1.45 1.78
N LYS A 460 -21.06 -1.48 0.50
CA LYS A 460 -21.66 -0.32 -0.19
C LYS A 460 -22.96 0.15 0.45
N VAL A 461 -23.77 -0.78 0.90
CA VAL A 461 -25.04 -0.46 1.58
C VAL A 461 -24.84 0.17 2.95
N LEU A 462 -23.79 -0.25 3.66
CA LEU A 462 -23.54 0.16 5.04
C LEU A 462 -22.71 1.45 5.15
N PHE A 463 -21.86 1.72 4.17
CA PHE A 463 -20.83 2.76 4.28
C PHE A 463 -20.87 3.72 3.10
N ALA A 464 -21.28 4.96 3.33
CA ALA A 464 -21.17 6.05 2.38
C ALA A 464 -19.79 6.72 2.50
N TYR A 465 -19.36 7.42 1.44
CA TYR A 465 -18.15 8.22 1.46
C TYR A 465 -18.22 9.31 2.52
N ASN A 466 -17.15 9.45 3.31
CA ASN A 466 -17.00 10.45 4.36
C ASN A 466 -16.02 11.56 3.92
N PRO A 467 -16.50 12.76 3.53
CA PRO A 467 -15.62 13.84 3.08
C PRO A 467 -14.86 14.52 4.23
N ASP A 468 -15.16 14.23 5.50
CA ASP A 468 -14.54 14.91 6.64
C ASP A 468 -13.05 14.54 6.76
N VAL A 469 -12.64 13.38 6.25
CA VAL A 469 -11.23 12.99 6.21
C VAL A 469 -10.44 13.92 5.28
N LEU A 470 -10.94 14.16 4.06
CA LEU A 470 -10.35 15.13 3.13
C LEU A 470 -10.29 16.53 3.74
N ASN A 471 -11.40 16.99 4.35
CA ASN A 471 -11.48 18.30 4.98
C ASN A 471 -10.46 18.44 6.14
N THR A 472 -10.24 17.37 6.90
CA THR A 472 -9.26 17.35 7.99
C THR A 472 -7.84 17.46 7.45
N ARG A 473 -7.48 16.69 6.41
CA ARG A 473 -6.15 16.74 5.75
C ARG A 473 -5.85 18.14 5.22
N VAL A 474 -6.75 18.70 4.41
CA VAL A 474 -6.59 20.04 3.84
C VAL A 474 -6.53 21.11 4.94
N GLY A 475 -7.43 21.03 5.93
CA GLY A 475 -7.46 21.94 7.06
C GLY A 475 -6.21 21.87 7.94
N ALA A 476 -5.57 20.71 8.06
CA ALA A 476 -4.30 20.55 8.75
C ALA A 476 -3.18 21.34 8.05
N VAL A 477 -3.03 21.19 6.74
CA VAL A 477 -2.03 21.94 5.95
C VAL A 477 -2.25 23.45 6.07
N GLU A 478 -3.50 23.90 5.96
CA GLU A 478 -3.82 25.34 6.02
C GLU A 478 -3.54 25.98 7.38
N LYS A 479 -3.66 25.23 8.48
CA LYS A 479 -3.75 25.80 9.83
C LYS A 479 -2.69 25.31 10.80
N THR A 480 -1.84 24.38 10.41
CA THR A 480 -0.84 23.84 11.33
C THR A 480 0.07 24.91 11.91
N GLU A 481 0.33 24.79 13.21
CA GLU A 481 1.38 25.53 13.93
C GLU A 481 2.67 24.70 14.04
N LYS A 482 2.63 23.42 13.64
CA LYS A 482 3.78 22.51 13.60
C LYS A 482 4.44 22.56 12.24
N PRO A 483 5.75 22.36 12.15
CA PRO A 483 6.44 22.18 10.88
C PRO A 483 5.84 20.98 10.13
N LEU A 484 5.46 21.20 8.88
CA LEU A 484 5.01 20.16 7.93
C LEU A 484 5.87 20.27 6.67
N ILE A 485 6.55 19.19 6.34
CA ILE A 485 7.24 19.03 5.07
C ILE A 485 6.34 18.22 4.13
N ILE A 486 6.20 18.68 2.89
CA ILE A 486 5.51 17.96 1.82
C ILE A 486 6.52 17.79 0.67
N VAL A 487 6.71 16.55 0.21
CA VAL A 487 7.55 16.26 -0.96
C VAL A 487 6.69 15.62 -2.04
N ASN A 488 6.63 16.26 -3.19
CA ASN A 488 5.76 15.84 -4.30
C ASN A 488 6.58 15.39 -5.51
N GLY A 489 6.23 14.24 -6.10
CA GLY A 489 6.76 13.76 -7.37
C GLY A 489 5.87 14.20 -8.53
N LEU A 490 6.25 15.25 -9.26
CA LEU A 490 5.38 15.85 -10.28
C LEU A 490 5.26 15.05 -11.58
N SER A 491 6.04 13.97 -11.74
CA SER A 491 5.87 13.01 -12.84
C SER A 491 4.91 11.85 -12.47
N ASP A 492 4.53 11.73 -11.19
CA ASP A 492 3.54 10.77 -10.71
C ASP A 492 2.13 11.07 -11.25
N ILE A 493 1.33 10.02 -11.46
CA ILE A 493 -0.08 10.15 -11.86
C ILE A 493 -0.93 10.87 -10.82
N PHE A 494 -0.60 10.72 -9.54
CA PHE A 494 -1.35 11.30 -8.43
C PHE A 494 -1.06 12.78 -8.18
N GLN A 495 -0.07 13.36 -8.87
CA GLN A 495 0.28 14.77 -8.76
C GLN A 495 -0.91 15.74 -8.98
N VAL A 496 -1.98 15.28 -9.63
CA VAL A 496 -3.20 16.06 -9.83
C VAL A 496 -3.96 16.33 -8.51
N SER A 497 -3.72 15.51 -7.50
CA SER A 497 -4.34 15.59 -6.17
C SER A 497 -3.37 16.00 -5.06
N GLU A 498 -2.11 16.31 -5.38
CA GLU A 498 -1.12 16.79 -4.41
C GLU A 498 -1.32 18.27 -4.04
N MET A 499 -0.78 18.66 -2.90
CA MET A 499 -0.69 20.05 -2.46
C MET A 499 0.65 20.64 -2.92
N LYS A 500 0.62 21.54 -3.91
CA LYS A 500 1.84 22.08 -4.54
C LYS A 500 2.28 23.44 -4.02
N GLU A 501 1.43 24.11 -3.28
CA GLU A 501 1.67 25.43 -2.69
C GLU A 501 0.84 25.59 -1.41
N SER A 502 1.33 26.40 -0.48
CA SER A 502 0.63 26.77 0.75
C SER A 502 1.02 28.20 1.18
N ASP A 503 0.07 28.95 1.70
CA ASP A 503 0.34 30.26 2.33
C ASP A 503 0.74 30.14 3.80
N ASN A 504 0.71 28.94 4.38
CA ASN A 504 1.08 28.72 5.77
C ASN A 504 2.62 28.67 5.91
N PRO A 505 3.23 29.55 6.72
CA PRO A 505 4.70 29.61 6.86
C PRO A 505 5.33 28.40 7.54
N ASN A 506 4.52 27.54 8.17
CA ASN A 506 4.99 26.29 8.78
C ASN A 506 4.97 25.12 7.80
N VAL A 507 4.52 25.33 6.55
CA VAL A 507 4.43 24.29 5.53
C VAL A 507 5.51 24.50 4.48
N HIS A 508 6.39 23.53 4.35
CA HIS A 508 7.52 23.53 3.41
C HIS A 508 7.25 22.51 2.31
N ILE A 509 7.08 22.98 1.07
CA ILE A 509 6.71 22.12 -0.06
C ILE A 509 7.87 22.01 -1.05
N PHE A 510 8.32 20.79 -1.28
CA PHE A 510 9.37 20.44 -2.24
C PHE A 510 8.73 19.72 -3.43
N ASN A 511 8.61 20.41 -4.55
CA ASN A 511 8.10 19.86 -5.79
C ASN A 511 9.28 19.38 -6.64
N LEU A 512 9.26 18.10 -7.02
CA LEU A 512 10.31 17.42 -7.78
C LEU A 512 9.79 17.13 -9.21
N PRO A 513 10.08 17.97 -10.22
CA PRO A 513 9.42 17.90 -11.51
C PRO A 513 9.61 16.58 -12.27
N ALA A 514 10.82 15.99 -12.18
CA ALA A 514 11.17 14.78 -12.92
C ALA A 514 10.98 13.49 -12.10
N SER A 515 10.45 13.57 -10.87
CA SER A 515 10.33 12.44 -9.97
C SER A 515 8.95 11.78 -10.07
N PHE A 516 8.97 10.45 -10.03
CA PHE A 516 7.81 9.59 -9.92
C PHE A 516 7.40 9.36 -8.46
N HIS A 517 6.48 8.40 -8.24
CA HIS A 517 5.86 8.16 -6.95
C HIS A 517 6.83 7.74 -5.83
N ASP A 518 7.85 6.97 -6.17
CA ASP A 518 8.87 6.44 -5.25
C ASP A 518 10.18 7.28 -5.22
N GLU A 519 10.25 8.34 -6.02
CA GLU A 519 11.44 9.19 -6.17
C GLU A 519 11.30 10.52 -5.41
N VAL A 520 10.89 10.45 -4.14
CA VAL A 520 10.61 11.64 -3.31
C VAL A 520 11.35 11.65 -1.99
N THR A 521 12.25 10.69 -1.77
CA THR A 521 13.08 10.62 -0.57
C THR A 521 14.22 11.64 -0.62
N LEU A 522 14.99 11.76 0.47
CA LEU A 522 16.04 12.77 0.68
C LEU A 522 17.07 12.89 -0.45
N ASP A 523 17.38 11.79 -1.12
CA ASP A 523 18.40 11.70 -2.17
C ASP A 523 17.91 12.20 -3.54
N TYR A 524 16.62 12.44 -3.70
CA TYR A 524 16.06 13.09 -4.90
C TYR A 524 15.97 14.61 -4.79
N LEU A 525 16.18 15.18 -3.59
CA LEU A 525 16.23 16.63 -3.40
C LEU A 525 17.50 17.22 -4.03
N SER A 526 17.37 18.36 -4.70
CA SER A 526 18.56 19.13 -5.09
C SER A 526 19.34 19.64 -3.86
N ASP A 527 20.62 20.00 -4.02
CA ASP A 527 21.44 20.52 -2.93
C ASP A 527 20.79 21.72 -2.20
N GLU A 528 20.09 22.58 -2.94
CA GLU A 528 19.38 23.75 -2.38
C GLU A 528 18.14 23.33 -1.60
N GLN A 529 17.31 22.46 -2.16
CA GLN A 529 16.13 21.90 -1.49
C GLN A 529 16.51 21.10 -0.27
N PHE A 530 17.55 20.26 -0.38
CA PHE A 530 18.05 19.47 0.72
C PHE A 530 18.52 20.34 1.89
N LYS A 531 19.20 21.46 1.60
CA LYS A 531 19.65 22.38 2.64
C LYS A 531 18.48 22.99 3.41
N GLU A 532 17.43 23.42 2.74
CA GLU A 532 16.21 23.95 3.37
C GLU A 532 15.51 22.84 4.20
N TYR A 533 15.37 21.66 3.62
CA TYR A 533 14.81 20.49 4.29
C TYR A 533 15.58 20.16 5.59
N ASP A 534 16.91 20.06 5.52
CA ASP A 534 17.79 19.76 6.65
C ASP A 534 17.71 20.84 7.76
N GLU A 535 17.60 22.13 7.39
CA GLU A 535 17.39 23.23 8.33
C GLU A 535 16.06 23.08 9.11
N VAL A 536 14.97 22.74 8.42
CA VAL A 536 13.67 22.51 9.07
C VAL A 536 13.72 21.31 10.00
N VAL A 537 14.26 20.17 9.53
CA VAL A 537 14.36 18.94 10.32
C VAL A 537 15.21 19.17 11.59
N ARG A 538 16.41 19.75 11.44
CA ARG A 538 17.30 19.99 12.58
C ARG A 538 16.69 20.95 13.59
N SER A 539 16.01 21.98 13.12
CA SER A 539 15.32 22.92 13.98
C SER A 539 14.19 22.27 14.77
N ALA A 540 13.40 21.41 14.12
CA ALA A 540 12.27 20.74 14.75
C ALA A 540 12.68 19.65 15.75
N LEU A 541 13.75 18.91 15.43
CA LEU A 541 14.23 17.79 16.25
C LEU A 541 15.31 18.17 17.26
N ASP A 542 15.74 19.43 17.34
CA ASP A 542 16.80 19.95 18.23
C ASP A 542 18.16 19.22 18.06
N ILE A 543 18.61 18.94 16.79
CA ILE A 543 19.82 18.17 16.46
C ILE A 543 20.82 18.94 15.57
#